data_b2d4d62a27545e269f239bb27088162c
#
_entry.id   b2d4d62a27545e269f239bb27088162c
#
_cell.length_a   1.000
_cell.length_b   1.000
_cell.length_c   1.000
_cell.angle_alpha   90.00
_cell.angle_beta   90.00
_cell.angle_gamma   90.00
#
_symmetry.space_group_name_H-M   'P 1'
#
loop_
_entity.id
_entity.type
_entity.pdbx_description
1 polymer ?
#
loop_
_entity_poly.entity_id
_entity_poly.type
_entity_poly.pdbx_seq_one_letter_code
_entity_poly.pdbx_strand_id
1 'polypeptide(L)'
;PTLASYAASKAFVLSLSEALENELSDTGVSVTALCPGLTHTPMVDQAQDHSAGFKLPSMVVGDAAAVAREGYRGCMKGTPIVVPGTLNLASTLASRATPKWLVRRLSGVLGRSTI
;
A
#
# COMPACT_ATOMS: atom_id res chain seq x y z
N PRO A 1 3.30 -14.42 12.06
CA PRO A 1 4.41 -13.65 12.67
C PRO A 1 5.09 -12.72 11.67
N THR A 2 5.24 -13.13 10.40
CA THR A 2 5.94 -12.39 9.36
C THR A 2 5.23 -11.10 8.91
N LEU A 3 3.89 -11.08 8.91
CA LEU A 3 3.09 -9.92 8.49
C LEU A 3 3.17 -8.74 9.47
N ALA A 4 3.34 -8.98 10.76
CA ALA A 4 3.47 -7.90 11.74
C ALA A 4 4.75 -7.09 11.52
N SER A 5 5.89 -7.75 11.34
CA SER A 5 7.16 -7.11 11.06
C SER A 5 7.16 -6.39 9.71
N TYR A 6 6.55 -7.01 8.69
CA TYR A 6 6.37 -6.38 7.39
C TYR A 6 5.52 -5.12 7.49
N ALA A 7 4.35 -5.17 8.13
CA ALA A 7 3.49 -4.02 8.31
C ALA A 7 4.18 -2.89 9.10
N ALA A 8 4.91 -3.23 10.15
CA ALA A 8 5.68 -2.26 10.92
C ALA A 8 6.77 -1.58 10.08
N SER A 9 7.52 -2.35 9.28
CA SER A 9 8.56 -1.81 8.41
C SER A 9 7.98 -0.86 7.35
N LYS A 10 6.84 -1.19 6.76
CA LYS A 10 6.17 -0.34 5.77
C LYS A 10 5.59 0.93 6.40
N ALA A 11 5.03 0.84 7.60
CA ALA A 11 4.57 2.01 8.35
C ALA A 11 5.73 2.95 8.70
N PHE A 12 6.88 2.40 9.09
CA PHE A 12 8.10 3.17 9.33
C PHE A 12 8.54 3.94 8.09
N VAL A 13 8.63 3.27 6.93
CA VAL A 13 9.04 3.93 5.67
C VAL A 13 8.08 5.05 5.30
N LEU A 14 6.77 4.85 5.46
CA LEU A 14 5.77 5.88 5.17
C LEU A 14 5.96 7.10 6.08
N SER A 15 6.03 6.89 7.40
CA SER A 15 6.24 7.98 8.36
C SER A 15 7.56 8.72 8.12
N LEU A 16 8.62 8.00 7.80
CA LEU A 16 9.92 8.61 7.45
C LEU A 16 9.81 9.48 6.19
N SER A 17 9.12 9.00 5.16
CA SER A 17 8.92 9.74 3.91
C SER A 17 8.13 11.03 4.13
N GLU A 18 7.07 10.99 4.95
CA GLU A 18 6.28 12.16 5.32
C GLU A 18 7.09 13.18 6.12
N ALA A 19 7.92 12.72 7.06
CA ALA A 19 8.79 13.58 7.85
C ALA A 19 9.85 14.26 6.97
N LEU A 20 10.53 13.51 6.11
CA LEU A 20 11.53 14.03 5.18
C LEU A 20 10.93 15.01 4.17
N GLU A 21 9.73 14.76 3.67
CA GLU A 21 9.03 15.69 2.77
C GLU A 21 8.82 17.05 3.46
N ASN A 22 8.38 17.04 4.71
CA ASN A 22 8.19 18.24 5.50
C ASN A 22 9.50 18.96 5.81
N GLU A 23 10.54 18.23 6.24
CA GLU A 23 11.86 18.80 6.58
C GLU A 23 12.56 19.41 5.36
N LEU A 24 12.32 18.89 4.16
CA LEU A 24 12.95 19.33 2.91
C LEU A 24 12.11 20.33 2.12
N SER A 25 10.94 20.74 2.62
CA SER A 25 9.98 21.56 1.88
C SER A 25 10.55 22.84 1.29
N ASP A 26 11.52 23.48 1.95
CA ASP A 26 12.12 24.74 1.52
C ASP A 26 13.45 24.56 0.74
N THR A 27 13.84 23.35 0.46
CA THR A 27 15.15 23.04 -0.18
C THR A 27 15.06 22.85 -1.70
N GLY A 28 13.86 22.76 -2.25
CA GLY A 28 13.63 22.37 -3.64
C GLY A 28 13.71 20.86 -3.89
N VAL A 29 13.89 20.06 -2.85
CA VAL A 29 13.86 18.59 -2.90
C VAL A 29 12.47 18.13 -2.47
N SER A 30 11.87 17.21 -3.23
CA SER A 30 10.59 16.58 -2.88
C SER A 30 10.78 15.09 -2.57
N VAL A 31 9.97 14.59 -1.66
CA VAL A 31 9.92 13.16 -1.31
C VAL A 31 8.52 12.65 -1.58
N THR A 32 8.40 11.58 -2.34
CA THR A 32 7.12 10.97 -2.69
C THR A 32 7.08 9.52 -2.22
N ALA A 33 6.13 9.19 -1.38
CA ALA A 33 5.84 7.81 -0.99
C ALA A 33 4.82 7.20 -1.98
N LEU A 34 5.25 6.18 -2.71
CA LEU A 34 4.36 5.38 -3.56
C LEU A 34 3.80 4.21 -2.74
N CYS A 35 2.49 4.20 -2.56
CA CYS A 35 1.76 3.19 -1.78
C CYS A 35 0.88 2.34 -2.72
N PRO A 36 1.46 1.40 -3.48
CA PRO A 36 0.69 0.55 -4.37
C PRO A 36 -0.16 -0.43 -3.56
N GLY A 37 -1.33 -0.77 -4.07
CA GLY A 37 -2.08 -1.94 -3.62
C GLY A 37 -1.44 -3.24 -4.12
N LEU A 38 -2.25 -4.28 -4.21
CA LEU A 38 -1.80 -5.53 -4.84
C LEU A 38 -1.49 -5.29 -6.31
N THR A 39 -0.25 -5.58 -6.70
CA THR A 39 0.26 -5.37 -8.06
C THR A 39 0.72 -6.71 -8.60
N HIS A 40 0.46 -6.97 -9.88
CA HIS A 40 0.94 -8.16 -10.57
C HIS A 40 2.47 -8.17 -10.57
N THR A 41 3.05 -9.00 -9.71
CA THR A 41 4.50 -9.21 -9.60
C THR A 41 4.77 -10.69 -9.39
N PRO A 42 5.94 -11.20 -9.75
CA PRO A 42 6.31 -12.61 -9.50
C PRO A 42 6.15 -13.02 -8.03
N MET A 43 6.26 -12.09 -7.09
CA MET A 43 6.07 -12.34 -5.67
C MET A 43 4.61 -12.61 -5.31
N VAL A 44 3.65 -11.94 -5.98
CA VAL A 44 2.21 -12.19 -5.80
C VAL A 44 1.82 -13.52 -6.41
N ASP A 45 2.39 -13.85 -7.58
CA ASP A 45 2.15 -15.14 -8.24
C ASP A 45 2.64 -16.30 -7.37
N GLN A 46 3.83 -16.20 -6.77
CA GLN A 46 4.36 -17.18 -5.82
C GLN A 46 3.50 -17.30 -4.54
N ALA A 47 2.99 -16.18 -4.02
CA ALA A 47 2.10 -16.21 -2.85
C ALA A 47 0.76 -16.87 -3.16
N GLN A 48 0.23 -16.74 -4.38
CA GLN A 48 -0.99 -17.41 -4.82
C GLN A 48 -0.80 -18.91 -5.03
N ASP A 49 0.36 -19.35 -5.51
CA ASP A 49 0.70 -20.76 -5.69
C ASP A 49 0.81 -21.49 -4.34
N HIS A 50 1.23 -20.83 -3.28
CA HIS A 50 1.35 -21.39 -1.94
C HIS A 50 0.07 -21.32 -1.10
N SER A 51 -0.92 -20.51 -1.52
CA SER A 51 -2.20 -20.34 -0.84
C SER A 51 -3.27 -21.10 -1.60
N ALA A 52 -3.42 -22.40 -1.31
CA ALA A 52 -4.42 -23.25 -1.94
C ALA A 52 -5.83 -22.64 -1.80
N GLY A 53 -6.35 -22.06 -2.89
CA GLY A 53 -7.74 -21.67 -3.03
C GLY A 53 -8.08 -20.19 -3.01
N PHE A 54 -7.15 -19.27 -2.77
CA PHE A 54 -7.42 -17.83 -2.78
C PHE A 54 -6.90 -17.17 -4.06
N LYS A 55 -7.71 -17.19 -5.12
CA LYS A 55 -7.46 -16.38 -6.32
C LYS A 55 -8.05 -14.99 -6.13
N LEU A 56 -7.18 -13.98 -6.06
CA LEU A 56 -7.60 -12.58 -6.07
C LEU A 56 -8.21 -12.23 -7.45
N PRO A 57 -9.37 -11.56 -7.49
CA PRO A 57 -9.93 -11.09 -8.74
C PRO A 57 -8.93 -10.17 -9.45
N SER A 58 -8.78 -10.31 -10.76
CA SER A 58 -7.88 -9.47 -11.59
C SER A 58 -8.17 -7.97 -11.49
N MET A 59 -9.38 -7.58 -11.08
CA MET A 59 -9.78 -6.20 -10.80
C MET A 59 -9.04 -5.57 -9.61
N VAL A 60 -8.50 -6.39 -8.70
CA VAL A 60 -7.83 -5.92 -7.46
C VAL A 60 -6.32 -5.85 -7.66
N VAL A 61 -5.80 -6.52 -8.68
CA VAL A 61 -4.37 -6.59 -8.97
C VAL A 61 -4.05 -5.58 -10.07
N GLY A 62 -3.30 -4.54 -9.72
CA GLY A 62 -2.92 -3.47 -10.66
C GLY A 62 -1.77 -3.88 -11.59
N ASP A 63 -1.72 -3.28 -12.78
CA ASP A 63 -0.57 -3.39 -13.69
C ASP A 63 0.64 -2.64 -13.13
N ALA A 64 1.78 -3.32 -13.00
CA ALA A 64 3.01 -2.74 -12.45
C ALA A 64 3.50 -1.52 -13.23
N ALA A 65 3.37 -1.53 -14.57
CA ALA A 65 3.77 -0.41 -15.40
C ALA A 65 2.87 0.82 -15.21
N ALA A 66 1.56 0.63 -15.01
CA ALA A 66 0.64 1.71 -14.69
C ALA A 66 0.95 2.32 -13.31
N VAL A 67 1.20 1.49 -12.30
CA VAL A 67 1.59 1.91 -10.96
C VAL A 67 2.89 2.73 -10.99
N ALA A 68 3.89 2.27 -11.73
CA ALA A 68 5.16 2.97 -11.88
C ALA A 68 4.98 4.35 -12.56
N ARG A 69 4.15 4.43 -13.60
CA ARG A 69 3.84 5.71 -14.27
C ARG A 69 3.14 6.70 -13.34
N GLU A 70 2.18 6.24 -12.53
CA GLU A 70 1.51 7.10 -11.56
C GLU A 70 2.47 7.59 -10.48
N GLY A 71 3.32 6.70 -9.96
CA GLY A 71 4.37 7.07 -9.00
C GLY A 71 5.34 8.11 -9.55
N TYR A 72 5.82 7.91 -10.76
CA TYR A 72 6.71 8.86 -11.43
C TYR A 72 6.04 10.23 -11.64
N ARG A 73 4.80 10.25 -12.11
CA ARG A 73 4.05 11.51 -12.26
C ARG A 73 3.85 12.23 -10.93
N GLY A 74 3.54 11.49 -9.87
CA GLY A 74 3.41 12.04 -8.53
C GLY A 74 4.73 12.65 -8.04
N CYS A 75 5.83 11.95 -8.24
CA CYS A 75 7.17 12.42 -7.91
C CYS A 75 7.52 13.73 -8.64
N MET A 76 7.28 13.78 -9.95
CA MET A 76 7.53 14.98 -10.76
C MET A 76 6.65 16.19 -10.36
N LYS A 77 5.49 15.94 -9.78
CA LYS A 77 4.58 16.98 -9.25
C LYS A 77 4.85 17.37 -7.80
N GLY A 78 5.77 16.71 -7.12
CA GLY A 78 6.01 16.88 -5.70
C GLY A 78 4.83 16.44 -4.82
N THR A 79 4.07 15.42 -5.24
CA THR A 79 2.96 14.88 -4.46
C THR A 79 3.51 14.00 -3.34
N PRO A 80 3.23 14.28 -2.05
CA PRO A 80 3.84 13.55 -0.93
C PRO A 80 3.50 12.06 -0.90
N ILE A 81 2.24 11.73 -1.16
CA ILE A 81 1.74 10.34 -1.14
C ILE A 81 0.97 10.05 -2.41
N VAL A 82 1.35 8.98 -3.11
CA VAL A 82 0.65 8.47 -4.29
C VAL A 82 0.09 7.09 -3.99
N VAL A 83 -1.22 6.94 -4.10
CA VAL A 83 -1.95 5.67 -3.96
C VAL A 83 -2.57 5.32 -5.31
N PRO A 84 -1.93 4.48 -6.14
CA PRO A 84 -2.44 4.13 -7.45
C PRO A 84 -3.72 3.33 -7.40
N GLY A 85 -4.64 3.63 -8.30
CA GLY A 85 -5.91 2.93 -8.47
C GLY A 85 -7.04 3.49 -7.59
N THR A 86 -8.21 3.67 -8.19
CA THR A 86 -9.39 4.25 -7.52
C THR A 86 -9.91 3.40 -6.37
N LEU A 87 -9.85 2.07 -6.49
CA LEU A 87 -10.24 1.13 -5.43
C LEU A 87 -9.29 1.18 -4.23
N ASN A 88 -8.00 1.33 -4.47
CA ASN A 88 -7.00 1.46 -3.41
C ASN A 88 -7.14 2.80 -2.67
N LEU A 89 -7.41 3.87 -3.39
CA LEU A 89 -7.67 5.18 -2.79
C LEU A 89 -8.92 5.15 -1.91
N ALA A 90 -10.02 4.55 -2.39
CA ALA A 90 -11.26 4.42 -1.62
C ALA A 90 -11.06 3.58 -0.35
N SER A 91 -10.33 2.46 -0.42
CA SER A 91 -10.02 1.62 0.76
C SER A 91 -9.13 2.33 1.77
N THR A 92 -8.15 3.12 1.31
CA THR A 92 -7.26 3.91 2.17
C THR A 92 -8.02 5.02 2.88
N LEU A 93 -8.92 5.72 2.19
CA LEU A 93 -9.78 6.75 2.80
C LEU A 93 -10.76 6.14 3.79
N ALA A 94 -11.36 4.99 3.46
CA ALA A 94 -12.22 4.26 4.37
C ALA A 94 -11.48 3.79 5.64
N SER A 95 -10.25 3.30 5.51
CA SER A 95 -9.43 2.87 6.65
C SER A 95 -9.01 4.02 7.57
N ARG A 96 -8.79 5.21 7.02
CA ARG A 96 -8.52 6.43 7.81
C ARG A 96 -9.74 6.93 8.57
N ALA A 97 -10.93 6.77 8.00
CA ALA A 97 -12.20 7.15 8.63
C ALA A 97 -12.71 6.09 9.63
N THR A 98 -12.19 4.87 9.56
CA THR A 98 -12.64 3.75 10.39
C THR A 98 -11.84 3.69 11.71
N PRO A 99 -12.50 3.60 12.88
CA PRO A 99 -11.81 3.46 14.14
C PRO A 99 -10.88 2.24 14.16
N LYS A 100 -9.67 2.40 14.68
CA LYS A 100 -8.63 1.35 14.69
C LYS A 100 -9.08 0.01 15.31
N TRP A 101 -10.02 0.05 16.27
CA TRP A 101 -10.57 -1.15 16.90
C TRP A 101 -11.40 -2.00 15.92
N LEU A 102 -12.13 -1.36 15.00
CA LEU A 102 -12.96 -2.05 14.00
C LEU A 102 -12.07 -2.69 12.91
N VAL A 103 -11.04 -1.97 12.47
CA VAL A 103 -10.04 -2.51 11.53
C VAL A 103 -9.35 -3.74 12.12
N ARG A 104 -8.95 -3.68 13.40
CA ARG A 104 -8.32 -4.81 14.11
C ARG A 104 -9.24 -6.02 14.21
N ARG A 105 -10.53 -5.82 14.47
CA ARG A 105 -11.52 -6.90 14.54
C ARG A 105 -11.75 -7.58 13.19
N LEU A 106 -11.94 -6.80 12.13
CA LEU A 106 -12.13 -7.29 10.76
C LEU A 106 -10.89 -8.04 10.25
N SER A 107 -9.70 -7.48 10.46
CA SER A 107 -8.43 -8.14 10.09
C SER A 107 -8.20 -9.45 10.87
N GLY A 108 -8.63 -9.50 12.14
CA GLY A 108 -8.55 -10.72 12.96
C GLY A 108 -9.46 -11.84 12.50
N VAL A 109 -10.64 -11.51 11.98
CA VAL A 109 -11.59 -12.50 11.42
C VAL A 109 -11.08 -13.03 10.07
N LEU A 110 -10.63 -12.14 9.18
CA LEU A 110 -10.08 -12.52 7.87
C LEU A 110 -8.78 -13.33 8.00
N GLY A 111 -7.91 -13.00 8.96
CA GLY A 111 -6.66 -13.72 9.20
C GLY A 111 -6.84 -15.12 9.81
N ARG A 112 -7.96 -15.39 10.50
CA ARG A 112 -8.26 -16.71 11.07
C ARG A 112 -8.88 -17.71 10.08
N SER A 113 -9.46 -17.22 9.00
CA SER A 113 -10.01 -18.08 7.94
C SER A 113 -8.97 -18.58 6.94
N THR A 114 -7.70 -18.21 7.11
CA THR A 114 -6.59 -18.58 6.22
C THR A 114 -5.54 -19.49 6.88
N ILE A 115 -5.84 -19.96 8.10
CA ILE A 115 -4.98 -20.94 8.82
C ILE A 115 -5.68 -22.29 8.85
#